data_abf7330e0d08487558d5dcbed811b1fd
#
_entry.id   abf7330e0d08487558d5dcbed811b1fd
#
_cell.length_a   1.000
_cell.length_b   1.000
_cell.length_c   1.000
_cell.angle_alpha   90.00
_cell.angle_beta   90.00
_cell.angle_gamma   90.00
#
_symmetry.space_group_name_H-M   'P 1'
#
loop_
_entity.id
_entity.type
_entity.pdbx_description
1 polymer ?
#
loop_
_entity_poly.entity_id
_entity_poly.type
_entity_poly.pdbx_seq_one_letter_code
_entity_poly.pdbx_strand_id
1 'polypeptide(L)'
;MENKRVSIVLDQVIVDQLALSKGQQLKAELYENKLVLQKDEPPKQGRLASWVLIAATVLLCILFYAVSSIEKRNQILLVGDYSIITFLVGFGGILGMTIFTTTLISNRKLFLGGIKARVFWRMLPVIVASFAVILLLALLGFGWLLEQIFTGASFDKLTSTLILGASIYAVSLFLGQIAEQIRASWLTTVFTVIMVSGVFVSMATNRSLQWWHFNLSFLGTQAAKESWQFNLTLMLSALILVALVDYLFVALGEKYGKNWKLMAMRVMLTLLGLDLGAVGYFPNNASSHFLHTKVAGYLVLIIIVLIISVKWLLPEVTKDFLIMSYAIGGMLVGLEIAFQGIHYLSLTAFEISAFLLAFAWLIRLITHLEGLLLPDTKELTLTIE
;
A
#
# COMPACT_ATOMS: atom_id res chain seq x y z
N MET A 1 -33.81 -23.37 10.04
CA MET A 1 -33.95 -22.54 8.84
C MET A 1 -33.86 -23.46 7.63
N GLU A 2 -34.98 -23.67 6.95
CA GLU A 2 -35.05 -24.53 5.77
C GLU A 2 -34.18 -23.92 4.67
N ASN A 3 -33.24 -24.71 4.21
CA ASN A 3 -32.35 -24.37 3.07
C ASN A 3 -33.19 -24.39 1.78
N LYS A 4 -33.87 -23.27 1.46
CA LYS A 4 -34.57 -23.14 0.18
C LYS A 4 -33.52 -23.11 -0.94
N ARG A 5 -33.35 -24.22 -1.63
CA ARG A 5 -32.58 -24.26 -2.88
C ARG A 5 -33.35 -23.47 -3.94
N VAL A 6 -32.72 -22.50 -4.54
CA VAL A 6 -33.23 -21.77 -5.70
C VAL A 6 -32.47 -22.29 -6.92
N SER A 7 -33.19 -22.80 -7.92
CA SER A 7 -32.62 -23.20 -9.20
C SER A 7 -32.83 -22.10 -10.23
N ILE A 8 -31.82 -21.83 -11.04
CA ILE A 8 -31.87 -20.89 -12.16
C ILE A 8 -31.76 -21.71 -13.45
N VAL A 9 -32.75 -21.59 -14.31
CA VAL A 9 -32.73 -22.23 -15.63
C VAL A 9 -32.07 -21.28 -16.62
N LEU A 10 -30.96 -21.69 -17.23
CA LEU A 10 -30.27 -20.95 -18.28
C LEU A 10 -30.72 -21.47 -19.63
N ASP A 11 -30.87 -20.56 -20.61
CA ASP A 11 -31.13 -20.93 -21.99
C ASP A 11 -29.90 -21.68 -22.56
N GLN A 12 -30.16 -22.72 -23.39
CA GLN A 12 -29.13 -23.54 -24.03
C GLN A 12 -28.11 -22.66 -24.78
N VAL A 13 -28.58 -21.61 -25.43
CA VAL A 13 -27.72 -20.64 -26.15
C VAL A 13 -26.68 -20.00 -25.22
N ILE A 14 -27.07 -19.68 -23.98
CA ILE A 14 -26.16 -19.09 -22.97
C ILE A 14 -25.18 -20.14 -22.46
N VAL A 15 -25.65 -21.38 -22.25
CA VAL A 15 -24.82 -22.51 -21.82
C VAL A 15 -23.73 -22.77 -22.85
N ASP A 16 -24.10 -22.81 -24.17
CA ASP A 16 -23.18 -23.05 -25.28
C ASP A 16 -22.19 -21.87 -25.47
N GLN A 17 -22.67 -20.62 -25.40
CA GLN A 17 -21.81 -19.44 -25.52
C GLN A 17 -20.77 -19.33 -24.39
N LEU A 18 -21.14 -19.72 -23.17
CA LEU A 18 -20.26 -19.69 -22.01
C LEU A 18 -19.45 -21.00 -21.87
N ALA A 19 -19.67 -22.00 -22.76
CA ALA A 19 -19.07 -23.30 -22.70
C ALA A 19 -19.12 -23.93 -21.30
N LEU A 20 -20.32 -23.97 -20.73
CA LEU A 20 -20.55 -24.45 -19.35
C LEU A 20 -20.68 -26.00 -19.37
N SER A 21 -20.10 -26.62 -18.34
CA SER A 21 -20.14 -28.07 -18.18
C SER A 21 -20.89 -28.45 -16.91
N LYS A 22 -21.57 -29.62 -16.97
CA LYS A 22 -22.25 -30.20 -15.79
C LYS A 22 -21.26 -30.42 -14.63
N GLY A 23 -21.65 -29.99 -13.42
CA GLY A 23 -20.80 -30.05 -12.23
C GLY A 23 -19.86 -28.85 -12.06
N GLN A 24 -19.85 -27.91 -13.01
CA GLN A 24 -19.01 -26.72 -12.91
C GLN A 24 -19.59 -25.73 -11.89
N GLN A 25 -18.71 -25.13 -11.09
CA GLN A 25 -19.06 -24.05 -10.18
C GLN A 25 -18.99 -22.70 -10.88
N LEU A 26 -20.03 -21.89 -10.71
CA LEU A 26 -20.09 -20.51 -11.16
C LEU A 26 -20.14 -19.60 -9.93
N LYS A 27 -19.37 -18.52 -9.95
CA LYS A 27 -19.59 -17.42 -9.03
C LYS A 27 -20.76 -16.59 -9.52
N ALA A 28 -21.78 -16.47 -8.68
CA ALA A 28 -22.92 -15.63 -8.94
C ALA A 28 -22.86 -14.43 -7.99
N GLU A 29 -22.81 -13.24 -8.54
CA GLU A 29 -22.86 -11.99 -7.80
C GLU A 29 -24.27 -11.40 -7.97
N LEU A 30 -25.00 -11.29 -6.87
CA LEU A 30 -26.34 -10.67 -6.87
C LEU A 30 -26.18 -9.17 -6.60
N TYR A 31 -26.43 -8.36 -7.60
CA TYR A 31 -26.62 -6.91 -7.46
C TYR A 31 -28.11 -6.63 -7.24
N GLU A 32 -28.47 -5.48 -6.66
CA GLU A 32 -29.85 -5.12 -6.30
C GLU A 32 -30.94 -5.58 -7.31
N ASN A 33 -30.64 -5.59 -8.61
CA ASN A 33 -31.57 -6.02 -9.68
C ASN A 33 -30.91 -6.82 -10.81
N LYS A 34 -29.68 -7.33 -10.62
CA LYS A 34 -28.96 -8.09 -11.65
C LYS A 34 -28.21 -9.23 -11.01
N LEU A 35 -28.33 -10.41 -11.58
CA LEU A 35 -27.48 -11.54 -11.30
C LEU A 35 -26.37 -11.62 -12.35
N VAL A 36 -25.14 -11.45 -11.93
CA VAL A 36 -23.97 -11.60 -12.82
C VAL A 36 -23.37 -12.97 -12.55
N LEU A 37 -23.41 -13.82 -13.57
CA LEU A 37 -22.76 -15.13 -13.53
C LEU A 37 -21.35 -15.00 -14.12
N GLN A 38 -20.34 -15.31 -13.35
CA GLN A 38 -18.96 -15.36 -13.81
C GLN A 38 -18.47 -16.80 -13.78
N LYS A 39 -17.95 -17.26 -14.92
CA LYS A 39 -17.21 -18.51 -14.96
C LYS A 39 -15.92 -18.31 -14.15
N ASP A 40 -15.64 -19.25 -13.25
CA ASP A 40 -14.37 -19.28 -12.54
C ASP A 40 -13.27 -19.75 -13.52
N GLU A 41 -13.02 -18.93 -14.56
CA GLU A 41 -11.86 -19.14 -15.39
C GLU A 41 -10.65 -18.67 -14.59
N PRO A 42 -9.63 -19.54 -14.46
CA PRO A 42 -8.36 -19.05 -13.95
C PRO A 42 -7.96 -17.86 -14.84
N PRO A 43 -7.52 -16.74 -14.25
CA PRO A 43 -7.20 -15.54 -15.01
C PRO A 43 -6.29 -15.94 -16.16
N LYS A 44 -6.66 -15.61 -17.40
CA LYS A 44 -5.79 -15.79 -18.57
C LYS A 44 -4.52 -15.05 -18.26
N GLN A 45 -3.53 -15.79 -17.82
CA GLN A 45 -2.25 -15.27 -17.38
C GLN A 45 -1.60 -14.58 -18.57
N GLY A 46 -1.58 -13.25 -18.53
CA GLY A 46 -0.58 -12.48 -19.28
C GLY A 46 0.79 -12.68 -18.62
N ARG A 47 1.14 -13.94 -18.28
CA ARG A 47 2.47 -14.27 -17.80
C ARG A 47 3.44 -13.91 -18.91
N LEU A 48 4.35 -12.99 -18.61
CA LEU A 48 5.65 -13.01 -19.27
C LEU A 48 6.07 -14.47 -19.30
N ALA A 49 6.25 -15.02 -20.51
CA ALA A 49 6.50 -16.45 -20.67
C ALA A 49 7.60 -16.85 -19.68
N SER A 50 7.39 -17.90 -18.89
CA SER A 50 8.28 -18.28 -17.77
C SER A 50 9.76 -18.39 -18.21
N TRP A 51 9.98 -18.68 -19.49
CA TRP A 51 11.32 -18.73 -20.09
C TRP A 51 12.02 -17.36 -20.15
N VAL A 52 11.26 -16.23 -20.32
CA VAL A 52 11.85 -14.87 -20.34
C VAL A 52 12.37 -14.50 -18.95
N LEU A 53 11.61 -14.85 -17.91
CA LEU A 53 12.05 -14.65 -16.53
C LEU A 53 13.30 -15.48 -16.22
N ILE A 54 13.32 -16.75 -16.64
CA ILE A 54 14.49 -17.63 -16.45
C ILE A 54 15.70 -17.05 -17.20
N ALA A 55 15.54 -16.67 -18.48
CA ALA A 55 16.61 -16.11 -19.28
C ALA A 55 17.18 -14.81 -18.69
N ALA A 56 16.31 -13.89 -18.22
CA ALA A 56 16.73 -12.67 -17.57
C ALA A 56 17.48 -12.96 -16.24
N THR A 57 16.99 -13.90 -15.44
CA THR A 57 17.69 -14.31 -14.20
C THR A 57 19.06 -14.88 -14.49
N VAL A 58 19.17 -15.78 -15.48
CA VAL A 58 20.44 -16.37 -15.91
C VAL A 58 21.42 -15.30 -16.39
N LEU A 59 20.95 -14.33 -17.17
CA LEU A 59 21.78 -13.20 -17.61
C LEU A 59 22.34 -12.40 -16.43
N LEU A 60 21.52 -12.11 -15.42
CA LEU A 60 21.96 -11.39 -14.21
C LEU A 60 22.95 -12.24 -13.39
N CYS A 61 22.77 -13.56 -13.33
CA CYS A 61 23.71 -14.49 -12.71
C CYS A 61 25.07 -14.48 -13.43
N ILE A 62 25.07 -14.52 -14.76
CA ILE A 62 26.30 -14.43 -15.58
C ILE A 62 27.01 -13.11 -15.32
N LEU A 63 26.26 -11.99 -15.29
CA LEU A 63 26.81 -10.68 -15.00
C LEU A 63 27.45 -10.63 -13.60
N PHE A 64 26.76 -11.13 -12.59
CA PHE A 64 27.29 -11.20 -11.22
C PHE A 64 28.55 -12.05 -11.13
N TYR A 65 28.57 -13.22 -11.75
CA TYR A 65 29.72 -14.12 -11.79
C TYR A 65 30.92 -13.47 -12.51
N ALA A 66 30.67 -12.77 -13.64
CA ALA A 66 31.69 -12.06 -14.40
C ALA A 66 32.30 -10.91 -13.57
N VAL A 67 31.46 -10.05 -12.97
CA VAL A 67 31.93 -8.94 -12.13
C VAL A 67 32.75 -9.45 -10.96
N SER A 68 32.27 -10.48 -10.25
CA SER A 68 32.99 -11.09 -9.12
C SER A 68 34.33 -11.72 -9.57
N SER A 69 34.42 -12.20 -10.83
CA SER A 69 35.65 -12.75 -11.39
C SER A 69 36.65 -11.67 -11.76
N ILE A 70 36.21 -10.54 -12.31
CA ILE A 70 37.06 -9.39 -12.63
C ILE A 70 37.64 -8.80 -11.34
N GLU A 71 36.83 -8.70 -10.27
CA GLU A 71 37.27 -8.22 -8.96
C GLU A 71 38.09 -9.24 -8.17
N LYS A 72 38.33 -10.43 -8.73
CA LYS A 72 39.11 -11.52 -8.11
C LYS A 72 38.61 -11.95 -6.72
N ARG A 73 37.28 -11.85 -6.48
CA ARG A 73 36.66 -12.24 -5.22
C ARG A 73 36.32 -13.72 -5.25
N ASN A 74 36.96 -14.50 -4.39
CA ASN A 74 36.71 -15.94 -4.30
C ASN A 74 35.63 -16.28 -3.26
N GLN A 75 35.46 -15.41 -2.25
CA GLN A 75 34.43 -15.51 -1.23
C GLN A 75 33.57 -14.25 -1.27
N ILE A 76 32.25 -14.44 -1.19
CA ILE A 76 31.25 -13.38 -1.24
C ILE A 76 30.40 -13.50 0.02
N LEU A 77 30.27 -12.39 0.74
CA LEU A 77 29.45 -12.30 1.95
C LEU A 77 27.97 -12.51 1.63
N LEU A 78 27.24 -13.08 2.56
CA LEU A 78 25.78 -13.14 2.49
C LEU A 78 25.19 -11.75 2.62
N VAL A 79 25.66 -10.95 3.59
CA VAL A 79 25.21 -9.58 3.90
C VAL A 79 26.44 -8.67 3.99
N GLY A 80 26.30 -7.40 3.62
CA GLY A 80 27.35 -6.38 3.63
C GLY A 80 27.40 -5.57 2.34
N ASP A 81 28.42 -4.71 2.17
CA ASP A 81 28.49 -3.78 1.03
C ASP A 81 28.60 -4.51 -0.32
N TYR A 82 29.40 -5.57 -0.40
CA TYR A 82 29.52 -6.42 -1.59
C TYR A 82 29.02 -7.81 -1.23
N SER A 83 27.74 -8.02 -1.28
CA SER A 83 27.10 -9.23 -0.77
C SER A 83 25.98 -9.73 -1.66
N ILE A 84 25.55 -10.98 -1.43
CA ILE A 84 24.39 -11.56 -2.13
C ILE A 84 23.15 -10.69 -1.96
N ILE A 85 22.89 -10.16 -0.74
CA ILE A 85 21.74 -9.30 -0.46
C ILE A 85 21.84 -7.96 -1.21
N THR A 86 23.01 -7.33 -1.27
CA THR A 86 23.18 -6.07 -2.02
C THR A 86 22.88 -6.25 -3.51
N PHE A 87 23.36 -7.34 -4.11
CA PHE A 87 23.03 -7.67 -5.50
C PHE A 87 21.57 -8.09 -5.69
N LEU A 88 20.97 -8.74 -4.69
CA LEU A 88 19.53 -9.06 -4.72
C LEU A 88 18.67 -7.78 -4.69
N VAL A 89 19.02 -6.80 -3.87
CA VAL A 89 18.33 -5.49 -3.85
C VAL A 89 18.44 -4.80 -5.21
N GLY A 90 19.62 -4.79 -5.83
CA GLY A 90 19.83 -4.19 -7.15
C GLY A 90 19.16 -4.99 -8.27
N PHE A 91 19.63 -6.19 -8.52
CA PHE A 91 19.20 -7.01 -9.66
C PHE A 91 17.76 -7.54 -9.49
N GLY A 92 17.47 -8.10 -8.31
CA GLY A 92 16.14 -8.62 -7.98
C GLY A 92 15.11 -7.49 -7.89
N GLY A 93 15.50 -6.33 -7.36
CA GLY A 93 14.67 -5.14 -7.32
C GLY A 93 14.31 -4.64 -8.72
N ILE A 94 15.29 -4.45 -9.60
CA ILE A 94 15.05 -3.98 -10.98
C ILE A 94 14.22 -4.99 -11.77
N LEU A 95 14.60 -6.27 -11.79
CA LEU A 95 13.87 -7.29 -12.55
C LEU A 95 12.46 -7.50 -11.98
N GLY A 96 12.34 -7.63 -10.67
CA GLY A 96 11.05 -7.83 -10.00
C GLY A 96 10.09 -6.67 -10.23
N MET A 97 10.55 -5.41 -10.11
CA MET A 97 9.72 -4.23 -10.39
C MET A 97 9.37 -4.08 -11.86
N THR A 98 10.25 -4.50 -12.78
CA THR A 98 9.94 -4.53 -14.22
C THR A 98 8.80 -5.52 -14.48
N ILE A 99 8.87 -6.72 -13.91
CA ILE A 99 7.81 -7.74 -14.04
C ILE A 99 6.52 -7.26 -13.40
N PHE A 100 6.59 -6.71 -12.18
CA PHE A 100 5.43 -6.13 -11.51
C PHE A 100 4.73 -5.09 -12.40
N THR A 101 5.49 -4.13 -12.91
CA THR A 101 4.94 -3.02 -13.71
C THR A 101 4.34 -3.51 -15.02
N THR A 102 5.02 -4.38 -15.75
CA THR A 102 4.53 -4.92 -17.03
C THR A 102 3.29 -5.79 -16.83
N THR A 103 3.27 -6.62 -15.79
CA THR A 103 2.11 -7.44 -15.45
C THR A 103 0.91 -6.57 -15.02
N LEU A 104 1.14 -5.55 -14.19
CA LEU A 104 0.09 -4.61 -13.77
C LEU A 104 -0.52 -3.85 -14.97
N ILE A 105 0.30 -3.39 -15.92
CA ILE A 105 -0.18 -2.74 -17.15
C ILE A 105 -1.01 -3.72 -18.01
N SER A 106 -0.57 -4.95 -18.12
CA SER A 106 -1.29 -6.00 -18.88
C SER A 106 -2.65 -6.30 -18.24
N ASN A 107 -2.72 -6.32 -16.91
CA ASN A 107 -3.92 -6.61 -16.14
C ASN A 107 -4.72 -5.35 -15.73
N ARG A 108 -4.47 -4.19 -16.34
CA ARG A 108 -5.08 -2.91 -15.97
C ARG A 108 -6.62 -2.91 -15.92
N LYS A 109 -7.28 -3.71 -16.75
CA LYS A 109 -8.75 -3.81 -16.76
C LYS A 109 -9.25 -4.47 -15.48
N LEU A 110 -8.55 -5.50 -15.01
CA LEU A 110 -8.85 -6.21 -13.79
C LEU A 110 -8.59 -5.34 -12.55
N PHE A 111 -7.50 -4.58 -12.57
CA PHE A 111 -7.14 -3.63 -11.51
C PHE A 111 -8.24 -2.57 -11.31
N LEU A 112 -8.78 -2.02 -12.38
CA LEU A 112 -9.74 -0.91 -12.35
C LEU A 112 -11.17 -1.32 -11.96
N GLY A 113 -11.56 -2.60 -12.15
CA GLY A 113 -12.92 -3.03 -11.86
C GLY A 113 -14.02 -2.28 -12.65
N GLY A 114 -13.69 -1.75 -13.86
CA GLY A 114 -14.64 -1.01 -14.69
C GLY A 114 -14.47 0.52 -14.72
N ILE A 115 -13.60 1.10 -13.89
CA ILE A 115 -13.32 2.54 -13.86
C ILE A 115 -12.49 2.99 -15.08
N LYS A 116 -12.60 4.28 -15.44
CA LYS A 116 -11.94 4.86 -16.63
C LYS A 116 -10.43 4.65 -16.64
N ALA A 117 -9.89 4.21 -17.77
CA ALA A 117 -8.46 3.94 -17.98
C ALA A 117 -7.54 5.13 -17.63
N ARG A 118 -8.03 6.39 -17.71
CA ARG A 118 -7.25 7.59 -17.34
C ARG A 118 -6.84 7.57 -15.87
N VAL A 119 -7.67 7.02 -14.98
CA VAL A 119 -7.38 6.90 -13.54
C VAL A 119 -6.19 5.97 -13.33
N PHE A 120 -6.16 4.82 -14.04
CA PHE A 120 -5.04 3.88 -13.97
C PHE A 120 -3.69 4.54 -14.25
N TRP A 121 -3.59 5.31 -15.35
CA TRP A 121 -2.32 5.93 -15.74
C TRP A 121 -1.82 6.99 -14.75
N ARG A 122 -2.74 7.66 -14.03
CA ARG A 122 -2.37 8.59 -12.94
C ARG A 122 -1.89 7.85 -11.70
N MET A 123 -2.48 6.69 -11.40
CA MET A 123 -2.15 5.89 -10.22
C MET A 123 -0.89 5.04 -10.42
N LEU A 124 -0.60 4.62 -11.65
CA LEU A 124 0.50 3.70 -11.98
C LEU A 124 1.85 4.13 -11.39
N PRO A 125 2.35 5.36 -11.58
CA PRO A 125 3.62 5.78 -11.01
C PRO A 125 3.67 5.67 -9.49
N VAL A 126 2.57 6.05 -8.83
CA VAL A 126 2.45 6.01 -7.36
C VAL A 126 2.48 4.56 -6.86
N ILE A 127 1.74 3.67 -7.51
CA ILE A 127 1.70 2.24 -7.16
C ILE A 127 3.08 1.61 -7.35
N VAL A 128 3.73 1.87 -8.49
CA VAL A 128 5.07 1.33 -8.77
C VAL A 128 6.09 1.84 -7.75
N ALA A 129 6.10 3.13 -7.45
CA ALA A 129 6.98 3.70 -6.43
C ALA A 129 6.71 3.10 -5.04
N SER A 130 5.44 2.91 -4.68
CA SER A 130 5.03 2.32 -3.40
C SER A 130 5.55 0.88 -3.25
N PHE A 131 5.35 0.06 -4.28
CA PHE A 131 5.82 -1.33 -4.26
C PHE A 131 7.35 -1.43 -4.31
N ALA A 132 8.03 -0.50 -5.00
CA ALA A 132 9.49 -0.41 -4.99
C ALA A 132 10.02 -0.13 -3.57
N VAL A 133 9.40 0.79 -2.83
CA VAL A 133 9.77 1.08 -1.44
C VAL A 133 9.44 -0.09 -0.51
N ILE A 134 8.27 -0.72 -0.66
CA ILE A 134 7.92 -1.93 0.12
C ILE A 134 8.95 -3.03 -0.12
N LEU A 135 9.30 -3.29 -1.37
CA LEU A 135 10.30 -4.30 -1.73
C LEU A 135 11.66 -3.96 -1.13
N LEU A 136 12.11 -2.72 -1.28
CA LEU A 136 13.38 -2.25 -0.71
C LEU A 136 13.43 -2.48 0.80
N LEU A 137 12.41 -2.03 1.53
CA LEU A 137 12.33 -2.21 2.98
C LEU A 137 12.28 -3.68 3.37
N ALA A 138 11.55 -4.51 2.62
CA ALA A 138 11.47 -5.95 2.86
C ALA A 138 12.81 -6.64 2.65
N LEU A 139 13.53 -6.35 1.57
CA LEU A 139 14.84 -6.94 1.26
C LEU A 139 15.92 -6.46 2.24
N LEU A 140 15.94 -5.18 2.59
CA LEU A 140 16.87 -4.64 3.59
C LEU A 140 16.60 -5.21 4.99
N GLY A 141 15.33 -5.30 5.39
CA GLY A 141 14.91 -5.91 6.65
C GLY A 141 15.25 -7.39 6.72
N PHE A 142 15.04 -8.12 5.62
CA PHE A 142 15.44 -9.53 5.52
C PHE A 142 16.96 -9.69 5.57
N GLY A 143 17.71 -8.83 4.87
CA GLY A 143 19.17 -8.79 4.94
C GLY A 143 19.67 -8.56 6.36
N TRP A 144 19.11 -7.58 7.06
CA TRP A 144 19.44 -7.32 8.47
C TRP A 144 19.15 -8.54 9.36
N LEU A 145 18.03 -9.23 9.16
CA LEU A 145 17.71 -10.46 9.90
C LEU A 145 18.73 -11.57 9.62
N LEU A 146 19.11 -11.77 8.36
CA LEU A 146 20.12 -12.75 7.98
C LEU A 146 21.48 -12.43 8.60
N GLU A 147 21.87 -11.16 8.71
CA GLU A 147 23.11 -10.75 9.38
C GLU A 147 23.11 -11.11 10.86
N GLN A 148 21.96 -10.97 11.56
CA GLN A 148 21.85 -11.38 12.97
C GLN A 148 21.97 -12.90 13.16
N ILE A 149 21.49 -13.70 12.18
CA ILE A 149 21.50 -15.16 12.25
C ILE A 149 22.84 -15.73 11.74
N PHE A 150 23.38 -15.16 10.67
CA PHE A 150 24.54 -15.66 9.92
C PHE A 150 25.67 -14.63 9.85
N THR A 151 26.07 -14.07 10.98
CA THR A 151 27.10 -13.04 11.06
C THR A 151 28.40 -13.47 10.36
N GLY A 152 28.80 -12.72 9.33
CA GLY A 152 30.03 -12.96 8.58
C GLY A 152 30.01 -14.20 7.66
N ALA A 153 28.83 -14.80 7.42
CA ALA A 153 28.72 -15.93 6.50
C ALA A 153 29.13 -15.53 5.08
N SER A 154 29.96 -16.35 4.44
CA SER A 154 30.36 -16.16 3.05
C SER A 154 30.35 -17.49 2.30
N PHE A 155 30.17 -17.40 0.99
CA PHE A 155 30.11 -18.55 0.10
C PHE A 155 31.08 -18.36 -1.06
N ASP A 156 31.51 -19.46 -1.64
CA ASP A 156 32.27 -19.42 -2.89
C ASP A 156 31.44 -18.78 -4.02
N LYS A 157 32.12 -18.36 -5.08
CA LYS A 157 31.51 -17.61 -6.19
C LYS A 157 30.36 -18.35 -6.86
N LEU A 158 30.45 -19.67 -7.07
CA LEU A 158 29.41 -20.44 -7.73
C LEU A 158 28.17 -20.56 -6.84
N THR A 159 28.37 -20.95 -5.57
CA THR A 159 27.31 -21.05 -4.58
C THR A 159 26.59 -19.71 -4.39
N SER A 160 27.33 -18.61 -4.28
CA SER A 160 26.76 -17.26 -4.20
C SER A 160 25.92 -16.90 -5.41
N THR A 161 26.36 -17.29 -6.64
CA THR A 161 25.61 -17.05 -7.87
C THR A 161 24.30 -17.85 -7.90
N LEU A 162 24.34 -19.10 -7.44
CA LEU A 162 23.15 -19.95 -7.39
C LEU A 162 22.12 -19.42 -6.37
N ILE A 163 22.58 -19.03 -5.16
CA ILE A 163 21.72 -18.43 -4.13
C ILE A 163 21.10 -17.14 -4.65
N LEU A 164 21.91 -16.26 -5.26
CA LEU A 164 21.43 -15.01 -5.84
C LEU A 164 20.38 -15.25 -6.93
N GLY A 165 20.65 -16.17 -7.86
CA GLY A 165 19.74 -16.51 -8.96
C GLY A 165 18.41 -17.05 -8.48
N ALA A 166 18.43 -17.99 -7.51
CA ALA A 166 17.21 -18.52 -6.90
C ALA A 166 16.40 -17.40 -6.21
N SER A 167 17.08 -16.50 -5.49
CA SER A 167 16.46 -15.37 -4.79
C SER A 167 15.85 -14.34 -5.76
N ILE A 168 16.57 -13.98 -6.83
CA ILE A 168 16.07 -13.06 -7.88
C ILE A 168 14.81 -13.66 -8.53
N TYR A 169 14.87 -14.95 -8.89
CA TYR A 169 13.74 -15.65 -9.49
C TYR A 169 12.51 -15.67 -8.58
N ALA A 170 12.71 -16.02 -7.29
CA ALA A 170 11.65 -16.07 -6.29
C ALA A 170 10.99 -14.70 -6.06
N VAL A 171 11.78 -13.64 -5.86
CA VAL A 171 11.29 -12.26 -5.70
C VAL A 171 10.51 -11.82 -6.92
N SER A 172 11.02 -12.08 -8.12
CA SER A 172 10.37 -11.68 -9.37
C SER A 172 9.05 -12.41 -9.61
N LEU A 173 8.99 -13.72 -9.32
CA LEU A 173 7.75 -14.49 -9.36
C LEU A 173 6.71 -13.95 -8.39
N PHE A 174 7.13 -13.69 -7.15
CA PHE A 174 6.24 -13.18 -6.10
C PHE A 174 5.64 -11.82 -6.48
N LEU A 175 6.45 -10.90 -6.99
CA LEU A 175 5.98 -9.60 -7.47
C LEU A 175 5.04 -9.72 -8.67
N GLY A 176 5.32 -10.64 -9.60
CA GLY A 176 4.41 -10.95 -10.70
C GLY A 176 3.04 -11.43 -10.21
N GLN A 177 3.01 -12.34 -9.22
CA GLN A 177 1.77 -12.83 -8.62
C GLN A 177 0.98 -11.72 -7.91
N ILE A 178 1.67 -10.83 -7.17
CA ILE A 178 1.04 -9.66 -6.56
C ILE A 178 0.40 -8.78 -7.66
N ALA A 179 1.12 -8.50 -8.75
CA ALA A 179 0.62 -7.66 -9.84
C ALA A 179 -0.58 -8.25 -10.58
N GLU A 180 -0.73 -9.59 -10.58
CA GLU A 180 -1.91 -10.28 -11.12
C GLU A 180 -3.14 -10.12 -10.23
N GLN A 181 -2.94 -10.06 -8.92
CA GLN A 181 -4.04 -10.09 -7.94
C GLN A 181 -4.45 -8.70 -7.44
N ILE A 182 -3.53 -7.72 -7.53
CA ILE A 182 -3.76 -6.40 -6.98
C ILE A 182 -4.98 -5.71 -7.62
N ARG A 183 -5.80 -5.12 -6.77
CA ARG A 183 -6.97 -4.28 -7.12
C ARG A 183 -6.75 -2.86 -6.62
N ALA A 184 -7.50 -1.92 -7.16
CA ALA A 184 -7.46 -0.53 -6.69
C ALA A 184 -7.86 -0.41 -5.20
N SER A 185 -8.72 -1.30 -4.71
CA SER A 185 -9.07 -1.41 -3.28
C SER A 185 -7.89 -1.78 -2.36
N TRP A 186 -6.80 -2.32 -2.89
CA TRP A 186 -5.60 -2.63 -2.10
C TRP A 186 -4.77 -1.38 -1.73
N LEU A 187 -5.06 -0.24 -2.35
CA LEU A 187 -4.32 1.00 -2.08
C LEU A 187 -4.39 1.43 -0.61
N THR A 188 -5.51 1.17 0.05
CA THR A 188 -5.65 1.42 1.50
C THR A 188 -4.70 0.55 2.30
N THR A 189 -4.55 -0.72 1.93
CA THR A 189 -3.57 -1.62 2.54
C THR A 189 -2.14 -1.16 2.27
N VAL A 190 -1.82 -0.79 1.02
CA VAL A 190 -0.50 -0.27 0.63
C VAL A 190 -0.17 1.00 1.40
N PHE A 191 -1.10 1.94 1.50
CA PHE A 191 -0.97 3.16 2.31
C PHE A 191 -0.65 2.83 3.78
N THR A 192 -1.42 1.90 4.35
CA THR A 192 -1.25 1.47 5.75
C THR A 192 0.12 0.82 5.97
N VAL A 193 0.51 -0.11 5.08
CA VAL A 193 1.79 -0.81 5.18
C VAL A 193 2.96 0.16 5.09
N ILE A 194 2.97 1.08 4.12
CA ILE A 194 4.06 2.05 3.96
C ILE A 194 4.14 2.98 5.16
N MET A 195 3.01 3.56 5.59
CA MET A 195 2.99 4.48 6.72
C MET A 195 3.50 3.80 7.99
N VAL A 196 2.95 2.64 8.33
CA VAL A 196 3.29 1.93 9.56
C VAL A 196 4.73 1.42 9.50
N SER A 197 5.12 0.68 8.45
CA SER A 197 6.46 0.11 8.34
C SER A 197 7.55 1.18 8.26
N GLY A 198 7.34 2.24 7.49
CA GLY A 198 8.32 3.31 7.33
C GLY A 198 8.56 4.10 8.62
N VAL A 199 7.49 4.41 9.37
CA VAL A 199 7.61 5.06 10.68
C VAL A 199 8.34 4.14 11.67
N PHE A 200 7.98 2.84 11.73
CA PHE A 200 8.66 1.88 12.60
C PHE A 200 10.13 1.69 12.24
N VAL A 201 10.47 1.59 10.97
CA VAL A 201 11.86 1.49 10.51
C VAL A 201 12.65 2.71 10.95
N SER A 202 12.09 3.92 10.75
CA SER A 202 12.73 5.17 11.19
C SER A 202 12.93 5.23 12.71
N MET A 203 11.94 4.81 13.49
CA MET A 203 12.06 4.69 14.96
C MET A 203 13.16 3.72 15.36
N ALA A 204 13.22 2.54 14.75
CA ALA A 204 14.20 1.52 15.03
C ALA A 204 15.63 1.97 14.69
N THR A 205 15.81 2.61 13.53
CA THR A 205 17.09 3.18 13.08
C THR A 205 17.64 4.22 14.07
N ASN A 206 16.74 5.00 14.68
CA ASN A 206 17.07 6.07 15.60
C ASN A 206 17.07 5.66 17.08
N ARG A 207 16.94 4.36 17.38
CA ARG A 207 16.90 3.83 18.75
C ARG A 207 18.08 4.32 19.59
N SER A 208 19.29 4.33 19.05
CA SER A 208 20.51 4.75 19.78
C SER A 208 20.54 6.23 20.13
N LEU A 209 19.75 7.07 19.43
CA LEU A 209 19.60 8.50 19.70
C LEU A 209 18.51 8.79 20.72
N GLN A 210 17.80 7.75 21.17
CA GLN A 210 16.69 7.90 22.13
C GLN A 210 15.68 8.97 21.69
N TRP A 211 15.29 8.91 20.39
CA TRP A 211 14.42 9.91 19.72
C TRP A 211 13.15 10.27 20.51
N TRP A 212 12.64 9.36 21.34
CA TRP A 212 11.46 9.57 22.17
C TRP A 212 11.61 10.62 23.26
N HIS A 213 12.83 11.05 23.58
CA HIS A 213 13.11 12.16 24.48
C HIS A 213 12.91 13.54 23.80
N PHE A 214 12.77 13.57 22.48
CA PHE A 214 12.56 14.79 21.70
C PHE A 214 11.11 14.89 21.26
N ASN A 215 10.79 14.37 20.09
CA ASN A 215 9.44 14.29 19.50
C ASN A 215 9.46 13.33 18.31
N LEU A 216 8.27 13.00 17.76
CA LEU A 216 8.17 12.14 16.59
C LEU A 216 8.79 12.80 15.34
N SER A 217 8.61 14.10 15.18
CA SER A 217 9.15 14.88 14.07
C SER A 217 10.68 14.94 14.05
N PHE A 218 11.36 14.63 15.18
CA PHE A 218 12.81 14.48 15.25
C PHE A 218 13.34 13.48 14.23
N LEU A 219 12.59 12.40 13.96
CA LEU A 219 12.97 11.35 13.02
C LEU A 219 13.23 11.86 11.59
N GLY A 220 12.63 13.00 11.23
CA GLY A 220 12.84 13.64 9.94
C GLY A 220 13.94 14.70 9.91
N THR A 221 14.54 15.04 11.06
CA THR A 221 15.54 16.14 11.15
C THR A 221 16.93 15.69 10.74
N GLN A 222 17.81 16.67 10.48
CA GLN A 222 19.24 16.42 10.20
C GLN A 222 19.99 15.77 11.37
N ALA A 223 19.46 15.88 12.60
CA ALA A 223 20.05 15.24 13.78
C ALA A 223 19.72 13.74 13.88
N ALA A 224 18.71 13.26 13.15
CA ALA A 224 18.36 11.86 13.10
C ALA A 224 19.29 11.07 12.16
N LYS A 225 19.46 9.79 12.45
CA LYS A 225 20.09 8.85 11.51
C LYS A 225 19.11 8.55 10.39
N GLU A 226 19.59 8.57 9.13
CA GLU A 226 18.77 8.19 7.97
C GLU A 226 17.40 8.91 7.94
N SER A 227 17.38 10.21 8.23
CA SER A 227 16.14 11.01 8.28
C SER A 227 15.28 10.93 7.02
N TRP A 228 15.91 10.61 5.88
CA TRP A 228 15.20 10.38 4.62
C TRP A 228 14.14 9.26 4.71
N GLN A 229 14.34 8.26 5.59
CA GLN A 229 13.38 7.15 5.77
C GLN A 229 12.03 7.69 6.26
N PHE A 230 12.04 8.53 7.28
CA PHE A 230 10.83 9.16 7.82
C PHE A 230 10.18 10.10 6.80
N ASN A 231 10.98 11.01 6.24
CA ASN A 231 10.50 12.00 5.30
C ASN A 231 9.92 11.37 4.03
N LEU A 232 10.62 10.40 3.44
CA LEU A 232 10.15 9.66 2.27
C LEU A 232 8.86 8.89 2.59
N THR A 233 8.76 8.28 3.78
CA THR A 233 7.54 7.58 4.22
C THR A 233 6.33 8.51 4.20
N LEU A 234 6.44 9.72 4.77
CA LEU A 234 5.35 10.69 4.77
C LEU A 234 5.00 11.16 3.35
N MET A 235 6.01 11.49 2.54
CA MET A 235 5.81 11.95 1.16
C MET A 235 5.17 10.87 0.28
N LEU A 236 5.63 9.63 0.39
CA LEU A 236 5.07 8.53 -0.39
C LEU A 236 3.65 8.18 0.07
N SER A 237 3.42 8.16 1.40
CA SER A 237 2.07 7.98 1.95
C SER A 237 1.11 9.08 1.49
N ALA A 238 1.58 10.32 1.40
CA ALA A 238 0.83 11.44 0.85
C ALA A 238 0.42 11.20 -0.62
N LEU A 239 1.35 10.78 -1.45
CA LEU A 239 1.08 10.47 -2.86
C LEU A 239 0.06 9.34 -3.01
N ILE A 240 0.18 8.28 -2.19
CA ILE A 240 -0.77 7.16 -2.19
C ILE A 240 -2.16 7.65 -1.74
N LEU A 241 -2.22 8.45 -0.67
CA LEU A 241 -3.48 9.00 -0.18
C LEU A 241 -4.17 9.86 -1.25
N VAL A 242 -3.45 10.75 -1.93
CA VAL A 242 -4.00 11.56 -3.02
C VAL A 242 -4.49 10.68 -4.18
N ALA A 243 -3.74 9.66 -4.57
CA ALA A 243 -4.13 8.73 -5.62
C ALA A 243 -5.38 7.91 -5.21
N LEU A 244 -5.44 7.46 -3.96
CA LEU A 244 -6.57 6.74 -3.39
C LEU A 244 -7.83 7.61 -3.34
N VAL A 245 -7.71 8.87 -2.89
CA VAL A 245 -8.79 9.85 -2.89
C VAL A 245 -9.30 10.10 -4.33
N ASP A 246 -8.38 10.27 -5.29
CA ASP A 246 -8.77 10.45 -6.70
C ASP A 246 -9.57 9.23 -7.21
N TYR A 247 -9.11 8.01 -6.94
CA TYR A 247 -9.80 6.77 -7.29
C TYR A 247 -11.20 6.70 -6.67
N LEU A 248 -11.29 6.85 -5.34
CA LEU A 248 -12.54 6.71 -4.61
C LEU A 248 -13.60 7.74 -5.07
N PHE A 249 -13.22 9.00 -5.20
CA PHE A 249 -14.16 10.05 -5.55
C PHE A 249 -14.53 10.09 -7.04
N VAL A 250 -13.73 9.52 -7.93
CA VAL A 250 -14.17 9.26 -9.30
C VAL A 250 -15.24 8.18 -9.30
N ALA A 251 -15.04 7.08 -8.57
CA ALA A 251 -16.00 5.99 -8.47
C ALA A 251 -17.30 6.42 -7.75
N LEU A 252 -17.21 7.16 -6.63
CA LEU A 252 -18.37 7.71 -5.93
C LEU A 252 -19.16 8.70 -6.80
N GLY A 253 -18.46 9.50 -7.61
CA GLY A 253 -19.10 10.42 -8.57
C GLY A 253 -19.84 9.70 -9.69
N GLU A 254 -19.43 8.48 -10.07
CA GLU A 254 -20.17 7.64 -11.01
C GLU A 254 -21.42 7.02 -10.37
N LYS A 255 -21.35 6.65 -9.06
CA LYS A 255 -22.48 6.05 -8.32
C LYS A 255 -23.52 7.09 -7.87
N TYR A 256 -23.09 8.18 -7.24
CA TYR A 256 -23.97 9.19 -6.61
C TYR A 256 -24.17 10.46 -7.43
N GLY A 257 -23.56 10.54 -8.62
CA GLY A 257 -23.62 11.74 -9.46
C GLY A 257 -22.75 12.90 -8.93
N LYS A 258 -22.85 14.06 -9.59
CA LYS A 258 -22.16 15.28 -9.18
C LYS A 258 -22.80 15.85 -7.91
N ASN A 259 -22.10 15.81 -6.79
CA ASN A 259 -22.56 16.30 -5.51
C ASN A 259 -21.48 17.20 -4.89
N TRP A 260 -21.87 18.44 -4.52
CA TRP A 260 -20.94 19.40 -3.92
C TRP A 260 -20.36 18.91 -2.58
N LYS A 261 -21.11 18.11 -1.81
CA LYS A 261 -20.69 17.54 -0.54
C LYS A 261 -19.54 16.54 -0.74
N LEU A 262 -19.67 15.64 -1.72
CA LEU A 262 -18.60 14.74 -2.11
C LEU A 262 -17.38 15.49 -2.65
N MET A 263 -17.59 16.58 -3.40
CA MET A 263 -16.51 17.43 -3.88
C MET A 263 -15.76 18.10 -2.71
N ALA A 264 -16.49 18.64 -1.73
CA ALA A 264 -15.89 19.24 -0.54
C ALA A 264 -15.05 18.21 0.25
N MET A 265 -15.58 17.00 0.46
CA MET A 265 -14.84 15.90 1.10
C MET A 265 -13.58 15.53 0.31
N ARG A 266 -13.69 15.39 -1.02
CA ARG A 266 -12.55 15.13 -1.90
C ARG A 266 -11.46 16.19 -1.76
N VAL A 267 -11.84 17.47 -1.78
CA VAL A 267 -10.90 18.59 -1.64
C VAL A 267 -10.20 18.52 -0.29
N MET A 268 -10.95 18.34 0.80
CA MET A 268 -10.35 18.27 2.15
C MET A 268 -9.40 17.07 2.31
N LEU A 269 -9.76 15.88 1.81
CA LEU A 269 -8.88 14.70 1.85
C LEU A 269 -7.65 14.87 0.94
N THR A 270 -7.81 15.56 -0.20
CA THR A 270 -6.67 15.88 -1.06
C THR A 270 -5.74 16.86 -0.37
N LEU A 271 -6.27 17.91 0.28
CA LEU A 271 -5.49 18.85 1.07
C LEU A 271 -4.78 18.16 2.24
N LEU A 272 -5.46 17.23 2.94
CA LEU A 272 -4.85 16.41 3.98
C LEU A 272 -3.65 15.61 3.45
N GLY A 273 -3.80 14.99 2.27
CA GLY A 273 -2.70 14.25 1.63
C GLY A 273 -1.54 15.16 1.24
N LEU A 274 -1.82 16.33 0.64
CA LEU A 274 -0.78 17.30 0.26
C LEU A 274 -0.06 17.86 1.50
N ASP A 275 -0.79 18.11 2.56
CA ASP A 275 -0.26 18.63 3.82
C ASP A 275 0.62 17.59 4.53
N LEU A 276 0.21 16.31 4.54
CA LEU A 276 1.04 15.20 5.00
C LEU A 276 2.37 15.13 4.22
N GLY A 277 2.32 15.31 2.90
CA GLY A 277 3.52 15.37 2.06
C GLY A 277 4.40 16.57 2.39
N ALA A 278 3.79 17.72 2.69
CA ALA A 278 4.50 18.92 3.09
C ALA A 278 5.20 18.76 4.45
N VAL A 279 4.60 18.05 5.41
CA VAL A 279 5.26 17.70 6.69
C VAL A 279 6.54 16.91 6.44
N GLY A 280 6.52 15.95 5.51
CA GLY A 280 7.71 15.19 5.12
C GLY A 280 8.73 16.00 4.32
N TYR A 281 8.27 16.95 3.50
CA TYR A 281 9.15 17.78 2.66
C TYR A 281 9.83 18.91 3.44
N PHE A 282 9.16 19.48 4.45
CA PHE A 282 9.69 20.50 5.34
C PHE A 282 10.00 19.88 6.71
N PRO A 283 11.17 19.25 6.89
CA PRO A 283 11.52 18.61 8.16
C PRO A 283 11.68 19.66 9.28
N ASN A 284 11.57 19.22 10.53
CA ASN A 284 11.63 20.09 11.71
C ASN A 284 13.07 20.54 12.05
N ASN A 285 13.78 21.12 11.07
CA ASN A 285 15.10 21.71 11.23
C ASN A 285 15.00 23.19 11.58
N ALA A 286 16.07 23.77 12.09
CA ALA A 286 16.11 25.20 12.46
C ALA A 286 15.67 26.13 11.32
N SER A 287 16.03 25.82 10.06
CA SER A 287 15.67 26.61 8.87
C SER A 287 14.23 26.46 8.43
N SER A 288 13.58 25.34 8.71
CA SER A 288 12.23 24.98 8.25
C SER A 288 11.22 24.84 9.41
N HIS A 289 11.65 25.02 10.66
CA HIS A 289 10.82 24.84 11.85
C HIS A 289 9.47 25.57 11.79
N PHE A 290 9.49 26.84 11.39
CA PHE A 290 8.26 27.63 11.26
C PHE A 290 7.27 27.06 10.26
N LEU A 291 7.74 26.63 9.09
CA LEU A 291 6.90 26.00 8.08
C LEU A 291 6.41 24.64 8.54
N HIS A 292 7.29 23.80 9.09
CA HIS A 292 6.93 22.49 9.63
C HIS A 292 5.82 22.58 10.67
N THR A 293 5.96 23.48 11.63
CA THR A 293 4.96 23.68 12.72
C THR A 293 3.61 24.11 12.15
N LYS A 294 3.59 25.00 11.14
CA LYS A 294 2.34 25.42 10.49
C LYS A 294 1.66 24.29 9.73
N VAL A 295 2.42 23.56 8.93
CA VAL A 295 1.88 22.43 8.13
C VAL A 295 1.37 21.34 9.07
N ALA A 296 2.14 20.97 10.10
CA ALA A 296 1.69 20.00 11.09
C ALA A 296 0.40 20.45 11.81
N GLY A 297 0.25 21.74 12.09
CA GLY A 297 -0.97 22.33 12.65
C GLY A 297 -2.16 22.25 11.69
N TYR A 298 -1.96 22.47 10.39
CA TYR A 298 -3.01 22.33 9.38
C TYR A 298 -3.49 20.90 9.25
N LEU A 299 -2.60 19.91 9.35
CA LEU A 299 -2.95 18.50 9.33
C LEU A 299 -3.97 18.16 10.43
N VAL A 300 -3.71 18.61 11.66
CA VAL A 300 -4.63 18.42 12.79
C VAL A 300 -5.95 19.15 12.54
N LEU A 301 -5.89 20.40 12.07
CA LEU A 301 -7.10 21.20 11.80
C LEU A 301 -7.97 20.52 10.74
N ILE A 302 -7.40 20.07 9.62
CA ILE A 302 -8.15 19.41 8.53
C ILE A 302 -8.83 18.14 9.05
N ILE A 303 -8.13 17.33 9.87
CA ILE A 303 -8.73 16.12 10.46
C ILE A 303 -9.90 16.46 11.37
N ILE A 304 -9.77 17.45 12.22
CA ILE A 304 -10.86 17.89 13.12
C ILE A 304 -12.07 18.38 12.30
N VAL A 305 -11.82 19.20 11.27
CA VAL A 305 -12.89 19.69 10.38
C VAL A 305 -13.57 18.51 9.64
N LEU A 306 -12.80 17.53 9.16
CA LEU A 306 -13.32 16.33 8.54
C LEU A 306 -14.19 15.52 9.52
N ILE A 307 -13.73 15.29 10.76
CA ILE A 307 -14.48 14.57 11.79
C ILE A 307 -15.83 15.25 12.08
N ILE A 308 -15.80 16.57 12.24
CA ILE A 308 -17.02 17.34 12.52
C ILE A 308 -17.99 17.30 11.36
N SER A 309 -17.48 17.43 10.13
CA SER A 309 -18.29 17.59 8.91
C SER A 309 -18.75 16.28 8.28
N VAL A 310 -18.20 15.13 8.69
CA VAL A 310 -18.45 13.82 8.07
C VAL A 310 -19.93 13.47 7.98
N LYS A 311 -20.71 13.78 9.02
CA LYS A 311 -22.16 13.55 9.07
C LYS A 311 -22.94 14.23 7.91
N TRP A 312 -22.49 15.41 7.50
CA TRP A 312 -23.20 16.22 6.49
C TRP A 312 -22.65 16.01 5.08
N LEU A 313 -21.39 15.59 4.98
CA LEU A 313 -20.67 15.48 3.70
C LEU A 313 -20.82 14.11 3.06
N LEU A 314 -20.93 13.05 3.84
CA LEU A 314 -21.05 11.70 3.31
C LEU A 314 -22.50 11.26 3.16
N PRO A 315 -22.85 10.57 2.05
CA PRO A 315 -24.10 9.82 1.95
C PRO A 315 -24.02 8.56 2.87
N GLU A 316 -25.16 8.12 3.35
CA GLU A 316 -25.33 6.82 4.02
C GLU A 316 -24.34 6.55 5.19
N VAL A 317 -24.16 7.56 6.07
CA VAL A 317 -23.28 7.42 7.23
C VAL A 317 -23.94 6.56 8.29
N THR A 318 -23.27 5.48 8.71
CA THR A 318 -23.76 4.61 9.78
C THR A 318 -23.60 5.27 11.16
N LYS A 319 -24.52 4.94 12.09
CA LYS A 319 -24.45 5.46 13.47
C LYS A 319 -23.16 5.06 14.17
N ASP A 320 -22.70 3.82 13.95
CA ASP A 320 -21.47 3.30 14.56
C ASP A 320 -20.24 4.07 14.09
N PHE A 321 -20.17 4.40 12.79
CA PHE A 321 -19.08 5.22 12.25
C PHE A 321 -19.09 6.63 12.84
N LEU A 322 -20.28 7.25 13.02
CA LEU A 322 -20.39 8.59 13.64
C LEU A 322 -19.97 8.57 15.11
N ILE A 323 -20.44 7.60 15.87
CA ILE A 323 -20.07 7.47 17.31
C ILE A 323 -18.56 7.34 17.43
N MET A 324 -17.96 6.45 16.64
CA MET A 324 -16.50 6.25 16.62
C MET A 324 -15.76 7.53 16.20
N SER A 325 -16.25 8.22 15.15
CA SER A 325 -15.62 9.47 14.67
C SER A 325 -15.61 10.56 15.76
N TYR A 326 -16.74 10.75 16.42
CA TYR A 326 -16.85 11.77 17.47
C TYR A 326 -16.11 11.36 18.74
N ALA A 327 -16.03 10.06 19.07
CA ALA A 327 -15.21 9.56 20.16
C ALA A 327 -13.72 9.83 19.92
N ILE A 328 -13.21 9.53 18.71
CA ILE A 328 -11.83 9.83 18.34
C ILE A 328 -11.58 11.34 18.33
N GLY A 329 -12.51 12.13 17.78
CA GLY A 329 -12.42 13.60 17.82
C GLY A 329 -12.35 14.13 19.25
N GLY A 330 -13.19 13.63 20.15
CA GLY A 330 -13.16 13.97 21.59
C GLY A 330 -11.84 13.57 22.26
N MET A 331 -11.30 12.39 21.93
CA MET A 331 -9.97 11.97 22.42
C MET A 331 -8.85 12.87 21.91
N LEU A 332 -8.87 13.29 20.63
CA LEU A 332 -7.87 14.22 20.08
C LEU A 332 -7.91 15.57 20.81
N VAL A 333 -9.11 16.12 21.06
CA VAL A 333 -9.27 17.34 21.84
C VAL A 333 -8.79 17.14 23.28
N GLY A 334 -9.11 16.00 23.89
CA GLY A 334 -8.64 15.63 25.23
C GLY A 334 -7.10 15.57 25.32
N LEU A 335 -6.44 14.99 24.31
CA LEU A 335 -4.97 14.96 24.21
C LEU A 335 -4.39 16.37 24.11
N GLU A 336 -5.00 17.26 23.31
CA GLU A 336 -4.56 18.65 23.17
C GLU A 336 -4.68 19.41 24.51
N ILE A 337 -5.78 19.24 25.23
CA ILE A 337 -5.98 19.82 26.57
C ILE A 337 -4.94 19.27 27.56
N ALA A 338 -4.68 17.94 27.53
CA ALA A 338 -3.70 17.30 28.39
C ALA A 338 -2.26 17.76 28.10
N PHE A 339 -1.97 18.08 26.83
CA PHE A 339 -0.66 18.58 26.42
C PHE A 339 -0.50 20.08 26.65
N GLN A 340 -1.37 20.93 26.04
CA GLN A 340 -1.23 22.39 26.11
C GLN A 340 -1.91 23.04 27.33
N GLY A 341 -3.05 22.46 27.78
CA GLY A 341 -3.81 23.02 28.87
C GLY A 341 -3.28 22.62 30.25
N ILE A 342 -3.03 21.34 30.46
CA ILE A 342 -2.64 20.76 31.76
C ILE A 342 -1.11 20.58 31.87
N HIS A 343 -0.40 20.54 30.74
CA HIS A 343 1.03 20.22 30.63
C HIS A 343 1.41 18.84 31.23
N TYR A 344 0.49 17.87 31.17
CA TYR A 344 0.70 16.51 31.67
C TYR A 344 1.46 15.65 30.69
N LEU A 345 1.17 15.77 29.39
CA LEU A 345 1.80 14.97 28.35
C LEU A 345 3.09 15.61 27.85
N SER A 346 4.11 14.78 27.60
CA SER A 346 5.25 15.21 26.79
C SER A 346 4.83 15.42 25.33
N LEU A 347 5.56 16.25 24.57
CA LEU A 347 5.32 16.46 23.16
C LEU A 347 5.33 15.13 22.38
N THR A 348 6.27 14.25 22.67
CA THR A 348 6.36 12.91 22.04
C THR A 348 5.12 12.07 22.29
N ALA A 349 4.65 12.02 23.57
CA ALA A 349 3.45 11.26 23.91
C ALA A 349 2.21 11.83 23.20
N PHE A 350 2.10 13.16 23.13
CA PHE A 350 1.03 13.83 22.39
C PHE A 350 1.08 13.50 20.90
N GLU A 351 2.24 13.69 20.22
CA GLU A 351 2.38 13.47 18.78
C GLU A 351 2.10 12.01 18.40
N ILE A 352 2.64 11.03 19.15
CA ILE A 352 2.39 9.61 18.87
C ILE A 352 0.91 9.27 19.02
N SER A 353 0.30 9.68 20.13
CA SER A 353 -1.11 9.37 20.41
C SER A 353 -2.05 10.05 19.41
N ALA A 354 -1.80 11.32 19.08
CA ALA A 354 -2.57 12.06 18.08
C ALA A 354 -2.40 11.45 16.68
N PHE A 355 -1.19 11.07 16.29
CA PHE A 355 -0.91 10.39 15.04
C PHE A 355 -1.67 9.07 14.93
N LEU A 356 -1.61 8.20 15.96
CA LEU A 356 -2.28 6.91 15.96
C LEU A 356 -3.80 7.06 15.85
N LEU A 357 -4.40 7.98 16.61
CA LEU A 357 -5.85 8.22 16.55
C LEU A 357 -6.29 8.80 15.21
N ALA A 358 -5.57 9.81 14.71
CA ALA A 358 -5.85 10.43 13.42
C ALA A 358 -5.71 9.44 12.27
N PHE A 359 -4.65 8.64 12.27
CA PHE A 359 -4.39 7.62 11.27
C PHE A 359 -5.45 6.50 11.30
N ALA A 360 -5.79 5.98 12.49
CA ALA A 360 -6.83 4.98 12.65
C ALA A 360 -8.19 5.50 12.14
N TRP A 361 -8.53 6.76 12.45
CA TRP A 361 -9.75 7.39 11.94
C TRP A 361 -9.73 7.55 10.42
N LEU A 362 -8.61 7.97 9.85
CA LEU A 362 -8.45 8.13 8.39
C LEU A 362 -8.63 6.79 7.67
N ILE A 363 -7.99 5.72 8.14
CA ILE A 363 -8.17 4.38 7.59
C ILE A 363 -9.65 3.95 7.67
N ARG A 364 -10.30 4.22 8.78
CA ARG A 364 -11.71 3.86 8.95
C ARG A 364 -12.63 4.68 8.03
N LEU A 365 -12.33 5.97 7.81
CA LEU A 365 -13.04 6.79 6.83
C LEU A 365 -12.87 6.24 5.42
N ILE A 366 -11.63 5.92 5.02
CA ILE A 366 -11.33 5.35 3.69
C ILE A 366 -12.08 4.02 3.50
N THR A 367 -12.02 3.11 4.48
CA THR A 367 -12.75 1.83 4.44
C THR A 367 -14.26 2.04 4.34
N HIS A 368 -14.81 3.08 5.01
CA HIS A 368 -16.22 3.42 4.88
C HIS A 368 -16.55 3.90 3.46
N LEU A 369 -15.71 4.75 2.86
CA LEU A 369 -15.85 5.21 1.48
C LEU A 369 -15.76 4.04 0.47
N GLU A 370 -14.85 3.08 0.70
CA GLU A 370 -14.75 1.84 -0.09
C GLU A 370 -16.04 1.01 0.04
N GLY A 371 -16.57 0.89 1.25
CA GLY A 371 -17.84 0.19 1.50
C GLY A 371 -19.02 0.80 0.74
N LEU A 372 -19.04 2.13 0.57
CA LEU A 372 -20.07 2.80 -0.26
C LEU A 372 -19.97 2.44 -1.75
N LEU A 373 -18.81 2.00 -2.22
CA LEU A 373 -18.60 1.60 -3.61
C LEU A 373 -18.95 0.15 -3.88
N LEU A 374 -18.76 -0.70 -2.85
CA LEU A 374 -19.12 -2.10 -2.95
C LEU A 374 -20.66 -2.18 -3.08
N PRO A 375 -21.20 -2.83 -4.11
CA PRO A 375 -22.61 -3.19 -4.09
C PRO A 375 -22.83 -4.12 -2.91
N ASP A 376 -24.03 -4.15 -2.35
CA ASP A 376 -24.50 -5.20 -1.44
C ASP A 376 -24.55 -6.53 -2.23
N THR A 377 -23.37 -7.05 -2.57
CA THR A 377 -23.22 -8.30 -3.31
C THR A 377 -23.24 -9.44 -2.32
N LYS A 378 -24.28 -10.24 -2.38
CA LYS A 378 -24.23 -11.61 -1.82
C LYS A 378 -23.52 -12.47 -2.87
N GLU A 379 -22.29 -12.86 -2.58
CA GLU A 379 -21.63 -13.91 -3.36
C GLU A 379 -22.36 -15.23 -3.11
N LEU A 380 -22.87 -15.81 -4.17
CA LEU A 380 -23.51 -17.11 -4.16
C LEU A 380 -22.69 -18.04 -5.07
N THR A 381 -22.37 -19.22 -4.58
CA THR A 381 -21.78 -20.26 -5.42
C THR A 381 -22.91 -21.11 -6.00
N LEU A 382 -23.02 -21.12 -7.32
CA LEU A 382 -23.99 -21.96 -8.04
C LEU A 382 -23.27 -23.14 -8.65
N THR A 383 -23.85 -24.33 -8.52
CA THR A 383 -23.36 -25.55 -9.19
C THR A 383 -24.30 -25.87 -10.35
N ILE A 384 -23.75 -26.17 -11.51
CA ILE A 384 -24.51 -26.57 -12.70
C ILE A 384 -24.89 -28.04 -12.55
N GLU A 385 -26.18 -28.33 -12.51
CA GLU A 385 -26.73 -29.68 -12.45
C GLU A 385 -26.95 -30.31 -13.81
#